data_11db9174e2c0d5c8af19c7fc04a3a3da
#
_entry.id   11db9174e2c0d5c8af19c7fc04a3a3da
#
_cell.length_a   1.000
_cell.length_b   1.000
_cell.length_c   1.000
_cell.angle_alpha   90.00
_cell.angle_beta   90.00
_cell.angle_gamma   90.00
#
_symmetry.space_group_name_H-M   'P 1'
#
loop_
_entity.id
_entity.type
_entity.pdbx_description
1 polymer ?
#
loop_
_entity_poly.entity_id
_entity_poly.type
_entity_poly.pdbx_seq_one_letter_code
_entity_poly.pdbx_strand_id
1 'polypeptide(L)'
;MDKYKKFMYIGIFILLISLVSSAGTYAWFTWISPSNTSVTLSIGNLADVTFTSGPDINISNLDPVYNYTDGLSTTFTVRNTNSTDSLLYKVKLEITSIANELKDETFKYTLVKDNKVVKTGNLKDAINGNTLILNTSSLDKGSTSRPKISTFKLYFWLDGNMENNSNMMNKSLVGKIDVGVETNVIVSDNSTPSSGDSTFLNTSIARKNIKTLKYVDNLNIPVGATVVDVSKNGDNTIKMWYNEADANGNYDITIGSNNIIYANPTPYMFKWFTNVTLLDLSNLDTSGITDMTGMFAHTKNLTKIIFGEHFNTSNVKSMYEMFCNTYMLKSIDLSRIDTSSVTNMGHMFYGSGVETLDLSTFDTSNVTAMDWMFASVSKITSLDLSSFNTSNVKNMNNMFARASKVSKLDISSFGHL
;
A
#
# COMPACT_ATOMS: atom_id res chain seq x y z
N MET A 1 -22.55 -45.67 -2.72
CA MET A 1 -21.16 -45.45 -2.21
C MET A 1 -20.74 -43.97 -2.18
N ASP A 2 -21.49 -43.03 -2.78
CA ASP A 2 -21.14 -41.63 -2.82
C ASP A 2 -21.56 -40.77 -1.62
N LYS A 3 -22.59 -41.15 -0.91
CA LYS A 3 -23.10 -40.39 0.24
C LYS A 3 -22.15 -40.39 1.44
N TYR A 4 -21.44 -41.51 1.66
CA TYR A 4 -20.48 -41.66 2.77
C TYR A 4 -19.15 -40.92 2.52
N LYS A 5 -18.70 -40.81 1.27
CA LYS A 5 -17.51 -40.00 0.91
C LYS A 5 -17.75 -38.53 1.17
N LYS A 6 -18.93 -38.00 0.87
CA LYS A 6 -19.29 -36.60 1.09
C LYS A 6 -19.31 -36.22 2.59
N PHE A 7 -19.80 -37.13 3.44
CA PHE A 7 -19.79 -36.94 4.90
C PHE A 7 -18.40 -37.10 5.50
N MET A 8 -17.54 -37.96 4.94
CA MET A 8 -16.16 -38.12 5.40
C MET A 8 -15.31 -36.85 5.10
N TYR A 9 -15.50 -36.22 3.96
CA TYR A 9 -14.81 -34.94 3.63
C TYR A 9 -15.31 -33.77 4.48
N ILE A 10 -16.59 -33.72 4.81
CA ILE A 10 -17.16 -32.70 5.74
C ILE A 10 -16.65 -32.98 7.17
N GLY A 11 -16.54 -34.23 7.60
CA GLY A 11 -16.00 -34.57 8.91
C GLY A 11 -14.53 -34.24 9.09
N ILE A 12 -13.69 -34.46 8.07
CA ILE A 12 -12.27 -34.12 8.08
C ILE A 12 -12.09 -32.57 8.07
N PHE A 13 -12.96 -31.86 7.37
CA PHE A 13 -12.96 -30.40 7.33
C PHE A 13 -13.32 -29.80 8.71
N ILE A 14 -14.31 -30.34 9.42
CA ILE A 14 -14.70 -29.91 10.76
C ILE A 14 -13.61 -30.24 11.80
N LEU A 15 -12.91 -31.38 11.65
CA LEU A 15 -11.83 -31.80 12.57
C LEU A 15 -10.58 -30.94 12.43
N LEU A 16 -10.28 -30.44 11.23
CA LEU A 16 -9.18 -29.48 10.98
C LEU A 16 -9.45 -28.08 11.57
N ILE A 17 -10.72 -27.68 11.67
CA ILE A 17 -11.10 -26.40 12.31
C ILE A 17 -10.98 -26.46 13.83
N SER A 18 -11.18 -27.65 14.46
CA SER A 18 -11.14 -27.79 15.92
C SER A 18 -9.73 -27.90 16.52
N LEU A 19 -8.69 -28.07 15.71
CA LEU A 19 -7.30 -28.23 16.16
C LEU A 19 -6.49 -26.91 16.20
N VAL A 20 -7.08 -25.76 15.87
CA VAL A 20 -6.40 -24.47 15.76
C VAL A 20 -6.77 -23.51 16.91
N SER A 21 -7.15 -24.00 18.08
CA SER A 21 -7.61 -23.13 19.18
C SER A 21 -6.55 -22.72 20.22
N SER A 22 -5.25 -22.91 19.98
CA SER A 22 -4.26 -22.57 21.01
C SER A 22 -2.90 -22.03 20.57
N ALA A 23 -2.69 -21.70 19.30
CA ALA A 23 -1.44 -21.03 18.89
C ALA A 23 -1.73 -20.11 17.71
N GLY A 24 -1.51 -18.82 17.89
CA GLY A 24 -1.45 -17.71 16.94
C GLY A 24 -2.25 -17.89 15.64
N THR A 25 -3.38 -17.24 15.53
CA THR A 25 -4.28 -17.31 14.37
C THR A 25 -3.63 -16.80 13.09
N TYR A 26 -2.89 -17.65 12.42
CA TYR A 26 -2.67 -17.49 10.98
C TYR A 26 -3.88 -18.10 10.26
N ALA A 27 -4.87 -17.28 9.94
CA ALA A 27 -5.96 -17.72 9.08
C ALA A 27 -5.49 -17.73 7.62
N TRP A 28 -4.79 -18.78 7.21
CA TRP A 28 -4.50 -19.05 5.82
C TRP A 28 -5.67 -19.87 5.27
N PHE A 29 -6.51 -19.24 4.46
CA PHE A 29 -7.52 -19.98 3.71
C PHE A 29 -7.05 -20.15 2.27
N THR A 30 -6.68 -21.36 1.92
CA THR A 30 -6.38 -21.76 0.56
C THR A 30 -7.66 -22.36 -0.04
N TRP A 31 -8.18 -21.77 -1.08
CA TRP A 31 -9.32 -22.28 -1.83
C TRP A 31 -8.85 -22.85 -3.16
N ILE A 32 -9.16 -24.12 -3.42
CA ILE A 32 -9.04 -24.77 -4.73
C ILE A 32 -10.46 -24.84 -5.29
N SER A 33 -10.81 -24.00 -6.27
CA SER A 33 -12.12 -24.01 -6.90
C SER A 33 -12.08 -24.79 -8.22
N PRO A 34 -12.89 -25.81 -8.38
CA PRO A 34 -13.33 -26.24 -9.70
C PRO A 34 -14.53 -25.36 -10.09
N SER A 35 -14.34 -24.46 -11.04
CA SER A 35 -15.35 -23.68 -11.80
C SER A 35 -16.46 -22.98 -10.99
N ASN A 36 -16.46 -21.64 -11.02
CA ASN A 36 -17.59 -20.72 -10.75
C ASN A 36 -18.36 -20.85 -9.44
N THR A 37 -17.72 -21.12 -8.29
CA THR A 37 -18.37 -21.06 -6.98
C THR A 37 -17.88 -19.88 -6.16
N SER A 38 -18.80 -19.05 -5.69
CA SER A 38 -18.52 -18.03 -4.67
C SER A 38 -18.53 -18.66 -3.28
N VAL A 39 -17.51 -18.37 -2.47
CA VAL A 39 -17.48 -18.78 -1.06
C VAL A 39 -17.44 -17.54 -0.19
N THR A 40 -18.38 -17.46 0.75
CA THR A 40 -18.42 -16.45 1.79
C THR A 40 -17.72 -17.00 3.02
N LEU A 41 -16.70 -16.30 3.50
CA LEU A 41 -16.00 -16.61 4.74
C LEU A 41 -16.35 -15.54 5.77
N SER A 42 -17.01 -15.96 6.86
CA SER A 42 -17.22 -15.13 8.04
C SER A 42 -16.16 -15.47 9.08
N ILE A 43 -15.28 -14.53 9.40
CA ILE A 43 -14.27 -14.68 10.43
C ILE A 43 -14.62 -13.73 11.58
N GLY A 44 -15.37 -14.21 12.57
CA GLY A 44 -15.71 -13.45 13.78
C GLY A 44 -16.29 -12.06 13.49
N ASN A 45 -15.82 -11.04 14.20
CA ASN A 45 -16.20 -9.63 13.97
C ASN A 45 -15.43 -8.96 12.81
N LEU A 46 -14.60 -9.70 12.09
CA LEU A 46 -13.86 -9.23 10.91
C LEU A 46 -14.69 -9.46 9.65
N ALA A 47 -14.57 -8.54 8.71
CA ALA A 47 -15.30 -8.43 7.46
C ALA A 47 -15.64 -9.78 6.79
N ASP A 48 -16.88 -9.93 6.35
CA ASP A 48 -17.26 -10.97 5.40
C ASP A 48 -16.59 -10.66 4.05
N VAL A 49 -15.55 -11.43 3.72
CA VAL A 49 -14.87 -11.34 2.44
C VAL A 49 -15.38 -12.44 1.54
N THR A 50 -16.00 -12.06 0.45
CA THR A 50 -16.34 -13.01 -0.61
C THR A 50 -15.32 -12.88 -1.72
N PHE A 51 -14.57 -13.94 -1.95
CA PHE A 51 -13.70 -14.08 -3.09
C PHE A 51 -14.39 -14.94 -4.14
N THR A 52 -14.57 -14.39 -5.32
CA THR A 52 -15.00 -15.16 -6.50
C THR A 52 -13.77 -15.38 -7.35
N SER A 53 -13.21 -16.61 -7.30
CA SER A 53 -12.08 -16.97 -8.15
C SER A 53 -12.54 -17.13 -9.59
N GLY A 54 -11.72 -16.69 -10.53
CA GLY A 54 -11.77 -17.17 -11.91
C GLY A 54 -11.38 -18.64 -12.01
N PRO A 55 -11.41 -19.24 -13.19
CA PRO A 55 -10.92 -20.60 -13.41
C PRO A 55 -9.45 -20.71 -13.00
N ASP A 56 -9.00 -21.92 -12.64
CA ASP A 56 -7.60 -22.21 -12.42
C ASP A 56 -6.78 -21.73 -13.61
N ILE A 57 -5.64 -21.12 -13.32
CA ILE A 57 -4.71 -20.68 -14.34
C ILE A 57 -4.03 -21.91 -14.91
N ASN A 58 -4.39 -22.25 -16.13
CA ASN A 58 -3.71 -23.27 -16.92
C ASN A 58 -3.40 -22.64 -18.28
N ILE A 59 -2.20 -22.15 -18.42
CA ILE A 59 -1.72 -21.49 -19.62
C ILE A 59 -0.97 -22.50 -20.46
N SER A 60 -1.46 -22.72 -21.64
CA SER A 60 -0.79 -23.48 -22.71
C SER A 60 -1.08 -22.77 -24.03
N ASN A 61 -0.18 -22.89 -25.01
CA ASN A 61 -0.35 -22.36 -26.35
C ASN A 61 -0.46 -20.81 -26.39
N LEU A 62 0.49 -20.13 -25.74
CA LEU A 62 0.63 -18.67 -25.87
C LEU A 62 1.28 -18.33 -27.22
N ASP A 63 0.60 -17.50 -27.99
CA ASP A 63 1.20 -16.82 -29.14
C ASP A 63 1.76 -15.45 -28.70
N PRO A 64 2.87 -14.98 -29.33
CA PRO A 64 3.35 -13.63 -29.08
C PRO A 64 2.36 -12.58 -29.50
N VAL A 65 2.11 -11.58 -28.63
CA VAL A 65 1.18 -10.48 -28.86
C VAL A 65 1.84 -9.13 -28.60
N TYR A 66 1.38 -8.07 -29.26
CA TYR A 66 1.93 -6.72 -29.11
C TYR A 66 1.23 -5.92 -28.02
N ASN A 67 0.06 -6.38 -27.58
CA ASN A 67 -0.71 -5.74 -26.53
C ASN A 67 -1.12 -6.80 -25.51
N TYR A 68 -0.96 -6.51 -24.21
CA TYR A 68 -1.33 -7.43 -23.14
C TYR A 68 -2.81 -7.84 -23.16
N THR A 69 -3.70 -6.97 -23.71
CA THR A 69 -5.13 -7.26 -23.82
C THR A 69 -5.47 -8.42 -24.74
N ASP A 70 -4.54 -8.76 -25.62
CA ASP A 70 -4.67 -9.87 -26.59
C ASP A 70 -4.15 -11.19 -26.00
N GLY A 71 -3.52 -11.14 -24.81
CA GLY A 71 -3.06 -12.30 -24.07
C GLY A 71 -4.17 -13.09 -23.39
N LEU A 72 -3.80 -14.24 -22.83
CA LEU A 72 -4.73 -15.05 -22.04
C LEU A 72 -5.06 -14.36 -20.73
N SER A 73 -6.33 -14.37 -20.31
CA SER A 73 -6.72 -13.67 -19.09
C SER A 73 -7.70 -14.45 -18.23
N THR A 74 -7.64 -14.17 -16.92
CA THR A 74 -8.64 -14.60 -15.93
C THR A 74 -9.19 -13.39 -15.19
N THR A 75 -10.47 -13.46 -14.80
CA THR A 75 -11.15 -12.37 -14.07
C THR A 75 -11.63 -12.88 -12.73
N PHE A 76 -11.46 -12.06 -11.68
CA PHE A 76 -11.94 -12.34 -10.32
C PHE A 76 -12.36 -11.05 -9.62
N THR A 77 -13.10 -11.17 -8.53
CA THR A 77 -13.56 -10.02 -7.75
C THR A 77 -13.21 -10.19 -6.28
N VAL A 78 -12.91 -9.07 -5.63
CA VAL A 78 -12.79 -8.97 -4.16
C VAL A 78 -13.93 -8.12 -3.66
N ARG A 79 -14.64 -8.60 -2.64
CA ARG A 79 -15.88 -7.99 -2.14
C ARG A 79 -15.80 -7.78 -0.64
N ASN A 80 -16.11 -6.57 -0.18
CA ASN A 80 -16.24 -6.23 1.23
C ASN A 80 -17.72 -5.94 1.55
N THR A 81 -18.30 -6.73 2.45
CA THR A 81 -19.66 -6.57 2.95
C THR A 81 -19.72 -6.03 4.37
N ASN A 82 -18.56 -5.78 5.00
CA ASN A 82 -18.49 -5.22 6.34
C ASN A 82 -18.92 -3.75 6.33
N SER A 83 -19.84 -3.40 7.25
CA SER A 83 -20.37 -2.04 7.36
C SER A 83 -19.54 -1.12 8.26
N THR A 84 -18.60 -1.66 9.00
CA THR A 84 -17.78 -0.91 9.96
C THR A 84 -16.35 -0.68 9.46
N ASP A 85 -15.77 -1.66 8.78
CA ASP A 85 -14.35 -1.68 8.49
C ASP A 85 -14.01 -1.75 7.01
N SER A 86 -12.97 -1.02 6.63
CA SER A 86 -12.25 -1.22 5.39
C SER A 86 -11.40 -2.49 5.48
N LEU A 87 -11.27 -3.17 4.34
CA LEU A 87 -10.52 -4.41 4.21
C LEU A 87 -9.16 -4.13 3.57
N LEU A 88 -8.08 -4.54 4.21
CA LEU A 88 -6.77 -4.65 3.59
C LEU A 88 -6.55 -6.08 3.11
N TYR A 89 -6.16 -6.27 1.85
CA TYR A 89 -5.99 -7.59 1.26
C TYR A 89 -4.82 -7.63 0.28
N LYS A 90 -4.24 -8.81 0.11
CA LYS A 90 -3.26 -9.13 -0.92
C LYS A 90 -3.84 -10.04 -1.97
N VAL A 91 -3.55 -9.72 -3.23
CA VAL A 91 -3.76 -10.60 -4.37
C VAL A 91 -2.43 -11.28 -4.67
N LYS A 92 -2.42 -12.59 -4.67
CA LYS A 92 -1.24 -13.41 -4.87
C LYS A 92 -1.45 -14.36 -6.04
N LEU A 93 -0.38 -14.65 -6.78
CA LEU A 93 -0.30 -15.75 -7.74
C LEU A 93 0.53 -16.86 -7.10
N GLU A 94 -0.07 -17.97 -6.76
CA GLU A 94 0.62 -19.18 -6.37
C GLU A 94 0.95 -20.01 -7.62
N ILE A 95 2.24 -20.21 -7.88
CA ILE A 95 2.72 -20.93 -9.04
C ILE A 95 2.91 -22.39 -8.67
N THR A 96 2.04 -23.26 -9.16
CA THR A 96 2.14 -24.70 -8.94
C THR A 96 3.25 -25.29 -9.79
N SER A 97 3.30 -24.93 -11.07
CA SER A 97 4.38 -25.31 -11.99
C SER A 97 4.53 -24.28 -13.10
N ILE A 98 5.76 -24.08 -13.53
CA ILE A 98 6.12 -23.22 -14.67
C ILE A 98 7.23 -23.87 -15.49
N ALA A 99 7.05 -23.95 -16.79
CA ALA A 99 8.09 -24.41 -17.69
C ALA A 99 9.32 -23.49 -17.63
N ASN A 100 10.53 -24.05 -17.70
CA ASN A 100 11.75 -23.27 -17.56
C ASN A 100 11.90 -22.20 -18.64
N GLU A 101 11.40 -22.48 -19.84
CA GLU A 101 11.42 -21.55 -20.98
C GLU A 101 10.53 -20.31 -20.74
N LEU A 102 9.51 -20.41 -19.89
CA LEU A 102 8.66 -19.27 -19.49
C LEU A 102 9.27 -18.42 -18.36
N LYS A 103 10.39 -18.85 -17.78
CA LYS A 103 11.14 -18.06 -16.80
C LYS A 103 12.02 -17.03 -17.49
N ASP A 104 11.41 -16.12 -18.20
CA ASP A 104 12.04 -15.14 -19.07
C ASP A 104 11.37 -13.78 -18.98
N GLU A 105 12.07 -12.73 -19.38
CA GLU A 105 11.54 -11.35 -19.37
C GLU A 105 10.46 -11.13 -20.43
N THR A 106 10.40 -11.95 -21.46
CA THR A 106 9.40 -11.89 -22.53
C THR A 106 8.05 -12.47 -22.10
N PHE A 107 8.03 -13.38 -21.14
CA PHE A 107 6.77 -13.88 -20.57
C PHE A 107 6.32 -12.95 -19.45
N LYS A 108 5.29 -12.19 -19.73
CA LYS A 108 4.79 -11.12 -18.88
C LYS A 108 3.42 -11.42 -18.31
N TYR A 109 3.14 -10.78 -17.19
CA TYR A 109 1.78 -10.66 -16.66
C TYR A 109 1.41 -9.18 -16.51
N THR A 110 0.12 -8.88 -16.65
CA THR A 110 -0.44 -7.55 -16.39
C THR A 110 -1.71 -7.71 -15.56
N LEU A 111 -1.72 -7.08 -14.38
CA LEU A 111 -2.89 -7.03 -13.50
C LEU A 111 -3.62 -5.71 -13.71
N VAL A 112 -4.90 -5.81 -14.03
CA VAL A 112 -5.82 -4.68 -14.17
C VAL A 112 -6.82 -4.75 -13.01
N LYS A 113 -7.00 -3.65 -12.27
CA LYS A 113 -7.99 -3.47 -11.22
C LYS A 113 -8.94 -2.36 -11.63
N ASP A 114 -10.24 -2.62 -11.63
CA ASP A 114 -11.28 -1.63 -11.92
C ASP A 114 -10.98 -0.81 -13.21
N ASN A 115 -10.57 -1.54 -14.27
CA ASN A 115 -10.16 -1.03 -15.59
C ASN A 115 -8.85 -0.19 -15.61
N LYS A 116 -8.03 -0.24 -14.57
CA LYS A 116 -6.71 0.39 -14.54
C LYS A 116 -5.62 -0.65 -14.37
N VAL A 117 -4.53 -0.53 -15.13
CA VAL A 117 -3.32 -1.34 -14.90
C VAL A 117 -2.75 -0.95 -13.54
N VAL A 118 -2.57 -1.95 -12.67
CA VAL A 118 -1.99 -1.76 -11.33
C VAL A 118 -0.63 -2.41 -11.21
N LYS A 119 -0.32 -3.38 -12.05
CA LYS A 119 1.01 -4.01 -12.09
C LYS A 119 1.25 -4.69 -13.44
N THR A 120 2.47 -4.54 -13.96
CA THR A 120 3.02 -5.36 -15.03
C THR A 120 4.36 -5.90 -14.57
N GLY A 121 4.67 -7.14 -14.88
CA GLY A 121 5.92 -7.79 -14.52
C GLY A 121 6.17 -9.01 -15.39
N ASN A 122 7.26 -9.72 -15.09
CA ASN A 122 7.61 -10.99 -15.73
C ASN A 122 7.78 -12.10 -14.67
N LEU A 123 7.99 -13.32 -15.12
CA LEU A 123 8.13 -14.50 -14.25
C LEU A 123 9.52 -15.12 -14.35
N LYS A 124 10.56 -14.36 -14.75
CA LYS A 124 11.92 -14.89 -14.95
C LYS A 124 12.49 -15.56 -13.68
N ASP A 125 12.18 -15.02 -12.51
CA ASP A 125 12.65 -15.52 -11.22
C ASP A 125 11.63 -16.45 -10.54
N ALA A 126 10.58 -16.85 -11.25
CA ALA A 126 9.54 -17.71 -10.70
C ALA A 126 10.05 -19.12 -10.41
N ILE A 127 9.65 -19.66 -9.26
CA ILE A 127 9.99 -21.02 -8.81
C ILE A 127 8.71 -21.78 -8.59
N ASN A 128 8.69 -23.11 -8.91
CA ASN A 128 7.57 -23.97 -8.61
C ASN A 128 7.28 -23.96 -7.09
N GLY A 129 6.03 -23.82 -6.72
CA GLY A 129 5.60 -23.69 -5.32
C GLY A 129 5.80 -22.27 -4.73
N ASN A 130 6.27 -21.30 -5.52
CA ASN A 130 6.46 -19.93 -5.06
C ASN A 130 5.18 -19.10 -5.18
N THR A 131 5.10 -18.07 -4.35
CA THR A 131 3.98 -17.12 -4.35
C THR A 131 4.48 -15.74 -4.75
N LEU A 132 3.85 -15.17 -5.76
CA LEU A 132 4.11 -13.81 -6.23
C LEU A 132 2.99 -12.87 -5.75
N ILE A 133 3.35 -11.82 -5.02
CA ILE A 133 2.39 -10.77 -4.65
C ILE A 133 2.14 -9.90 -5.88
N LEU A 134 0.91 -9.94 -6.36
CA LEU A 134 0.47 -9.16 -7.51
C LEU A 134 0.02 -7.76 -7.11
N ASN A 135 -0.72 -7.65 -6.00
CA ASN A 135 -1.25 -6.38 -5.51
C ASN A 135 -1.54 -6.45 -4.02
N THR A 136 -1.28 -5.36 -3.30
CA THR A 136 -1.84 -5.10 -1.97
C THR A 136 -2.74 -3.90 -2.09
N SER A 137 -3.93 -3.96 -1.53
CA SER A 137 -4.93 -2.89 -1.71
C SER A 137 -5.92 -2.89 -0.55
N SER A 138 -6.56 -1.76 -0.36
CA SER A 138 -7.71 -1.64 0.53
C SER A 138 -9.02 -1.63 -0.26
N LEU A 139 -10.09 -2.04 0.39
CA LEU A 139 -11.45 -1.94 -0.09
C LEU A 139 -12.31 -1.36 1.03
N ASP A 140 -12.95 -0.22 0.75
CA ASP A 140 -13.77 0.49 1.73
C ASP A 140 -14.86 -0.38 2.33
N LYS A 141 -15.37 0.05 3.48
CA LYS A 141 -16.54 -0.57 4.09
C LYS A 141 -17.72 -0.60 3.13
N GLY A 142 -18.44 -1.69 3.14
CA GLY A 142 -19.65 -1.92 2.36
C GLY A 142 -20.83 -2.31 3.24
N SER A 143 -21.73 -3.12 2.73
CA SER A 143 -22.78 -3.83 3.47
C SER A 143 -23.24 -5.03 2.64
N THR A 144 -23.99 -5.94 3.22
CA THR A 144 -24.58 -7.07 2.49
C THR A 144 -25.48 -6.62 1.33
N SER A 145 -26.21 -5.51 1.49
CA SER A 145 -27.08 -4.93 0.47
C SER A 145 -26.34 -3.99 -0.52
N ARG A 146 -25.23 -3.40 -0.09
CA ARG A 146 -24.39 -2.50 -0.91
C ARG A 146 -22.92 -2.80 -0.69
N PRO A 147 -22.43 -3.94 -1.19
CA PRO A 147 -21.04 -4.31 -1.02
C PRO A 147 -20.13 -3.36 -1.80
N LYS A 148 -18.93 -3.15 -1.28
CA LYS A 148 -17.83 -2.62 -2.10
C LYS A 148 -17.19 -3.77 -2.85
N ILE A 149 -16.89 -3.57 -4.12
CA ILE A 149 -16.35 -4.60 -5.00
C ILE A 149 -15.20 -3.99 -5.80
N SER A 150 -14.08 -4.71 -5.88
CA SER A 150 -13.04 -4.47 -6.88
C SER A 150 -12.99 -5.65 -7.84
N THR A 151 -12.94 -5.35 -9.13
CA THR A 151 -12.83 -6.35 -10.19
C THR A 151 -11.41 -6.36 -10.72
N PHE A 152 -10.82 -7.54 -10.74
CA PHE A 152 -9.47 -7.75 -11.25
C PHE A 152 -9.52 -8.57 -12.53
N LYS A 153 -8.61 -8.25 -13.46
CA LYS A 153 -8.31 -9.06 -14.62
C LYS A 153 -6.80 -9.25 -14.73
N LEU A 154 -6.35 -10.49 -14.67
CA LEU A 154 -4.95 -10.86 -14.80
C LEU A 154 -4.72 -11.42 -16.20
N TYR A 155 -3.80 -10.80 -16.91
CA TYR A 155 -3.37 -11.21 -18.24
C TYR A 155 -2.00 -11.86 -18.17
N PHE A 156 -1.79 -12.90 -19.00
CA PHE A 156 -0.50 -13.49 -19.30
C PHE A 156 -0.24 -13.44 -20.80
N TRP A 157 0.96 -13.03 -21.18
CA TRP A 157 1.27 -12.78 -22.57
C TRP A 157 2.78 -12.91 -22.86
N LEU A 158 3.10 -13.28 -24.11
CA LEU A 158 4.45 -13.22 -24.63
C LEU A 158 4.62 -11.90 -25.37
N ASP A 159 5.64 -11.11 -25.03
CA ASP A 159 5.87 -9.80 -25.64
C ASP A 159 6.42 -9.97 -27.07
N GLY A 160 5.57 -9.71 -28.05
CA GLY A 160 5.89 -9.81 -29.48
C GLY A 160 6.96 -8.82 -29.96
N ASN A 161 7.28 -7.79 -29.15
CA ASN A 161 8.37 -6.86 -29.46
C ASN A 161 9.75 -7.38 -29.06
N MET A 162 9.84 -8.51 -28.36
CA MET A 162 11.10 -9.10 -27.91
C MET A 162 11.49 -10.30 -28.77
N GLU A 163 12.78 -10.50 -28.95
CA GLU A 163 13.32 -11.65 -29.70
C GLU A 163 13.18 -12.95 -28.88
N ASN A 164 13.16 -14.12 -29.54
CA ASN A 164 13.18 -15.48 -28.95
C ASN A 164 11.88 -16.03 -28.36
N ASN A 165 10.72 -15.66 -28.85
CA ASN A 165 9.43 -16.19 -28.39
C ASN A 165 9.13 -17.63 -28.85
N SER A 166 9.81 -18.16 -29.87
CA SER A 166 9.43 -19.43 -30.50
C SER A 166 9.62 -20.68 -29.63
N ASN A 167 10.56 -20.65 -28.67
CA ASN A 167 10.79 -21.76 -27.75
C ASN A 167 9.82 -21.77 -26.57
N MET A 168 9.05 -20.68 -26.38
CA MET A 168 8.07 -20.52 -25.30
C MET A 168 6.66 -20.94 -25.72
N MET A 169 6.41 -21.01 -27.03
CA MET A 169 5.15 -21.49 -27.59
C MET A 169 4.90 -22.93 -27.11
N ASN A 170 3.66 -23.27 -26.82
CA ASN A 170 3.24 -24.57 -26.27
C ASN A 170 3.86 -24.96 -24.91
N LYS A 171 4.40 -23.99 -24.17
CA LYS A 171 4.84 -24.19 -22.79
C LYS A 171 3.70 -23.85 -21.82
N SER A 172 3.78 -24.37 -20.59
CA SER A 172 2.67 -24.25 -19.64
C SER A 172 3.09 -23.57 -18.34
N LEU A 173 2.16 -22.79 -17.81
CA LEU A 173 2.13 -22.30 -16.44
C LEU A 173 0.85 -22.82 -15.79
N VAL A 174 0.97 -23.42 -14.63
CA VAL A 174 -0.15 -23.82 -13.78
C VAL A 174 -0.03 -23.08 -12.46
N GLY A 175 -1.12 -22.48 -12.02
CA GLY A 175 -1.16 -21.73 -10.78
C GLY A 175 -2.59 -21.42 -10.34
N LYS A 176 -2.72 -20.66 -9.29
CA LYS A 176 -4.00 -20.16 -8.79
C LYS A 176 -3.85 -18.74 -8.26
N ILE A 177 -4.95 -18.00 -8.30
CA ILE A 177 -5.06 -16.74 -7.58
C ILE A 177 -5.50 -17.03 -6.15
N ASP A 178 -4.74 -16.50 -5.20
CA ASP A 178 -5.10 -16.44 -3.79
C ASP A 178 -5.35 -14.99 -3.37
N VAL A 179 -6.36 -14.78 -2.53
CA VAL A 179 -6.63 -13.46 -1.93
C VAL A 179 -6.66 -13.62 -0.42
N GLY A 180 -5.63 -13.09 0.22
CA GLY A 180 -5.52 -13.11 1.68
C GLY A 180 -5.86 -11.76 2.30
N VAL A 181 -6.61 -11.77 3.40
CA VAL A 181 -6.81 -10.59 4.25
C VAL A 181 -5.56 -10.39 5.10
N GLU A 182 -5.06 -9.16 5.15
CA GLU A 182 -3.94 -8.84 6.03
C GLU A 182 -4.43 -8.56 7.44
N THR A 183 -3.92 -9.29 8.40
CA THR A 183 -4.30 -9.19 9.81
C THR A 183 -3.30 -8.41 10.65
N ASN A 184 -2.03 -8.35 10.22
CA ASN A 184 -0.98 -7.58 10.92
C ASN A 184 -1.07 -6.08 10.60
N VAL A 185 -2.26 -5.51 10.85
CA VAL A 185 -2.60 -4.11 10.58
C VAL A 185 -2.56 -3.34 11.89
N ILE A 186 -1.89 -2.17 11.87
CA ILE A 186 -1.89 -1.28 13.03
C ILE A 186 -3.30 -0.70 13.27
N VAL A 187 -3.64 -0.48 14.53
CA VAL A 187 -4.91 0.17 14.90
C VAL A 187 -5.05 1.53 14.20
N SER A 188 -6.26 1.88 13.82
CA SER A 188 -6.55 3.22 13.29
C SER A 188 -6.46 4.25 14.41
N ASP A 189 -5.81 5.35 14.13
CA ASP A 189 -5.96 6.57 14.91
C ASP A 189 -7.24 7.27 14.41
N ASN A 190 -8.37 6.94 15.03
CA ASN A 190 -9.73 7.27 14.54
C ASN A 190 -10.06 8.77 14.53
N SER A 191 -9.16 9.63 14.99
CA SER A 191 -9.40 11.07 15.01
C SER A 191 -8.60 11.78 13.91
N THR A 192 -9.27 12.63 13.14
CA THR A 192 -8.55 13.68 12.40
C THR A 192 -7.90 14.58 13.45
N PRO A 193 -6.57 14.54 13.61
CA PRO A 193 -5.92 15.30 14.67
C PRO A 193 -6.05 16.79 14.38
N SER A 194 -6.65 17.51 15.33
CA SER A 194 -6.90 18.96 15.24
C SER A 194 -5.69 19.78 15.71
N SER A 195 -4.85 19.20 16.57
CA SER A 195 -3.65 19.85 17.12
C SER A 195 -2.63 18.81 17.62
N GLY A 196 -1.47 19.30 18.09
CA GLY A 196 -0.47 18.47 18.76
C GLY A 196 -0.92 17.88 20.09
N ASP A 197 -2.02 18.36 20.68
CA ASP A 197 -2.60 17.82 21.91
C ASP A 197 -3.48 16.58 21.66
N SER A 198 -3.85 16.30 20.43
CA SER A 198 -4.49 15.05 20.05
C SER A 198 -3.60 13.87 20.37
N THR A 199 -4.16 12.79 20.89
CA THR A 199 -3.41 11.58 21.28
C THR A 199 -3.03 10.73 20.07
N PHE A 200 -2.06 9.83 20.24
CA PHE A 200 -1.58 8.92 19.21
C PHE A 200 -1.98 7.48 19.53
N LEU A 201 -2.55 6.79 18.54
CA LEU A 201 -2.93 5.37 18.59
C LEU A 201 -3.72 4.99 19.86
N ASN A 202 -4.71 5.79 20.23
CA ASN A 202 -5.57 5.57 21.41
C ASN A 202 -4.81 5.47 22.75
N THR A 203 -3.60 6.03 22.81
CA THR A 203 -2.83 6.14 24.06
C THR A 203 -3.08 7.48 24.77
N SER A 204 -2.46 7.69 25.94
CA SER A 204 -2.43 9.00 26.61
C SER A 204 -1.34 9.94 26.08
N ILE A 205 -0.50 9.49 25.12
CA ILE A 205 0.61 10.30 24.59
C ILE A 205 0.08 11.29 23.57
N ALA A 206 0.27 12.57 23.87
CA ALA A 206 -0.05 13.63 22.91
C ALA A 206 0.94 13.60 21.73
N ARG A 207 0.45 13.84 20.51
CA ARG A 207 1.25 13.83 19.26
C ARG A 207 2.44 14.79 19.34
N LYS A 208 2.29 15.95 19.97
CA LYS A 208 3.38 16.91 20.18
C LYS A 208 4.53 16.38 21.07
N ASN A 209 4.25 15.38 21.90
CA ASN A 209 5.24 14.82 22.85
C ASN A 209 6.01 13.65 22.25
N ILE A 210 5.87 13.35 20.97
CA ILE A 210 6.63 12.30 20.30
C ILE A 210 7.89 12.93 19.70
N LYS A 211 9.08 12.43 20.13
CA LYS A 211 10.42 12.89 19.70
C LYS A 211 10.98 12.03 18.58
N THR A 212 10.87 10.71 18.71
CA THR A 212 11.19 9.77 17.65
C THR A 212 10.12 8.69 17.54
N LEU A 213 9.89 8.21 16.34
CA LEU A 213 9.02 7.07 16.09
C LEU A 213 9.71 6.13 15.11
N LYS A 214 9.77 4.83 15.46
CA LYS A 214 10.39 3.78 14.64
C LYS A 214 9.45 2.61 14.47
N TYR A 215 9.37 2.09 13.25
CA TYR A 215 8.71 0.81 12.93
C TYR A 215 9.79 -0.25 12.71
N VAL A 216 9.75 -1.35 13.47
CA VAL A 216 10.78 -2.40 13.46
C VAL A 216 10.17 -3.79 13.22
N ASP A 217 10.99 -4.71 12.69
CA ASP A 217 10.64 -6.08 12.34
C ASP A 217 10.83 -7.11 13.46
N ASN A 218 10.86 -6.64 14.71
CA ASN A 218 11.09 -7.48 15.88
C ASN A 218 10.31 -6.98 17.11
N LEU A 219 10.30 -7.81 18.16
CA LEU A 219 9.70 -7.50 19.46
C LEU A 219 10.77 -7.48 20.56
N ASN A 220 11.96 -6.90 20.29
CA ASN A 220 13.05 -6.73 21.26
C ASN A 220 12.71 -5.59 22.23
N ILE A 221 11.76 -5.84 23.12
CA ILE A 221 11.23 -4.85 24.07
C ILE A 221 12.20 -4.71 25.25
N PRO A 222 12.69 -3.51 25.56
CA PRO A 222 13.55 -3.26 26.71
C PRO A 222 12.85 -3.61 28.04
N VAL A 223 13.62 -4.12 28.99
CA VAL A 223 13.13 -4.36 30.38
C VAL A 223 12.66 -3.03 30.97
N GLY A 224 11.48 -3.03 31.57
CA GLY A 224 10.89 -1.84 32.20
C GLY A 224 10.15 -0.87 31.25
N ALA A 225 10.16 -1.12 29.95
CA ALA A 225 9.38 -0.30 29.03
C ALA A 225 7.87 -0.49 29.22
N THR A 226 7.12 0.58 29.06
CA THR A 226 5.66 0.51 28.94
C THR A 226 5.31 -0.08 27.58
N VAL A 227 4.42 -1.08 27.56
CA VAL A 227 4.03 -1.81 26.35
C VAL A 227 2.52 -1.67 26.12
N VAL A 228 2.15 -1.33 24.90
CA VAL A 228 0.73 -1.19 24.46
C VAL A 228 0.51 -2.06 23.24
N ASP A 229 -0.57 -2.85 23.22
CA ASP A 229 -1.04 -3.51 22.01
C ASP A 229 -1.66 -2.48 21.06
N VAL A 230 -1.09 -2.37 19.86
CA VAL A 230 -1.56 -1.48 18.80
C VAL A 230 -1.94 -2.25 17.54
N SER A 231 -2.15 -3.56 17.66
CA SER A 231 -2.73 -4.37 16.60
C SER A 231 -4.21 -4.04 16.43
N LYS A 232 -4.68 -3.96 15.19
CA LYS A 232 -6.08 -3.65 14.86
C LYS A 232 -7.07 -4.61 15.53
N ASN A 233 -6.68 -5.86 15.71
CA ASN A 233 -7.52 -6.92 16.25
C ASN A 233 -7.37 -7.12 17.76
N GLY A 234 -6.46 -6.40 18.43
CA GLY A 234 -6.17 -6.59 19.84
C GLY A 234 -5.53 -7.96 20.13
N ASP A 235 -4.75 -8.50 19.18
CA ASP A 235 -4.18 -9.85 19.24
C ASP A 235 -2.70 -9.87 19.65
N ASN A 236 -2.17 -8.71 20.04
CA ASN A 236 -0.78 -8.50 20.44
C ASN A 236 0.28 -8.81 19.36
N THR A 237 -0.09 -8.85 18.10
CA THR A 237 0.84 -9.07 16.98
C THR A 237 1.68 -7.84 16.67
N ILE A 238 1.18 -6.64 17.00
CA ILE A 238 1.90 -5.37 16.88
C ILE A 238 1.91 -4.70 18.24
N LYS A 239 3.10 -4.40 18.74
CA LYS A 239 3.28 -3.74 20.04
C LYS A 239 3.97 -2.39 19.85
N MET A 240 3.50 -1.41 20.60
CA MET A 240 4.16 -0.14 20.78
C MET A 240 4.81 -0.15 22.17
N TRP A 241 6.06 0.32 22.27
CA TRP A 241 6.72 0.48 23.55
C TRP A 241 7.52 1.77 23.64
N TYR A 242 7.66 2.24 24.85
CA TYR A 242 8.38 3.46 25.21
C TYR A 242 8.79 3.42 26.67
N ASN A 243 9.83 4.17 27.03
CA ASN A 243 10.23 4.42 28.41
C ASN A 243 9.55 5.69 28.94
N GLU A 244 9.87 6.08 30.16
CA GLU A 244 9.45 7.37 30.72
C GLU A 244 9.85 8.53 29.81
N ALA A 245 9.06 9.60 29.84
CA ALA A 245 9.34 10.80 29.06
C ALA A 245 10.68 11.43 29.47
N ASP A 246 11.35 12.07 28.51
CA ASP A 246 12.54 12.89 28.80
C ASP A 246 12.18 14.12 29.68
N ALA A 247 13.19 14.88 30.13
CA ALA A 247 12.99 16.06 30.96
C ALA A 247 12.06 17.14 30.37
N ASN A 248 11.79 17.08 29.04
CA ASN A 248 10.88 17.96 28.33
C ASN A 248 9.50 17.34 28.11
N GLY A 249 9.24 16.15 28.66
CA GLY A 249 7.98 15.42 28.49
C GLY A 249 7.82 14.72 27.14
N ASN A 250 8.92 14.47 26.41
CA ASN A 250 8.85 13.82 25.10
C ASN A 250 9.22 12.33 25.21
N TYR A 251 8.67 11.54 24.29
CA TYR A 251 8.83 10.10 24.20
C TYR A 251 9.59 9.68 22.95
N ASP A 252 10.48 8.71 23.11
CA ASP A 252 11.00 7.90 22.02
C ASP A 252 10.15 6.63 21.91
N ILE A 253 9.42 6.48 20.78
CA ILE A 253 8.46 5.40 20.59
C ILE A 253 8.99 4.41 19.57
N THR A 254 8.85 3.12 19.87
CA THR A 254 9.05 2.05 18.90
C THR A 254 7.76 1.24 18.75
N ILE A 255 7.42 0.91 17.50
CA ILE A 255 6.34 0.01 17.14
C ILE A 255 6.95 -1.17 16.41
N GLY A 256 6.72 -2.38 16.93
CA GLY A 256 7.36 -3.58 16.41
C GLY A 256 6.40 -4.74 16.23
N SER A 257 6.80 -5.62 15.35
CA SER A 257 6.16 -6.90 15.05
C SER A 257 7.21 -7.85 14.48
N ASN A 258 7.02 -9.15 14.63
CA ASN A 258 7.86 -10.15 13.95
C ASN A 258 7.53 -10.29 12.45
N ASN A 259 6.63 -9.45 11.94
CA ASN A 259 6.22 -9.41 10.55
C ASN A 259 6.15 -7.95 10.07
N ILE A 260 5.94 -7.76 8.76
CA ILE A 260 5.67 -6.44 8.19
C ILE A 260 4.41 -5.86 8.83
N ILE A 261 4.48 -4.60 9.23
CA ILE A 261 3.34 -3.86 9.81
C ILE A 261 2.62 -3.13 8.70
N TYR A 262 1.34 -3.42 8.50
CA TYR A 262 0.52 -2.73 7.50
C TYR A 262 -0.11 -1.49 8.10
N ALA A 263 0.06 -0.36 7.42
CA ALA A 263 -0.60 0.87 7.79
C ALA A 263 -2.12 0.74 7.63
N ASN A 264 -2.86 1.21 8.63
CA ASN A 264 -4.30 1.39 8.45
C ASN A 264 -4.53 2.53 7.43
N PRO A 265 -5.42 2.37 6.44
CA PRO A 265 -5.64 3.38 5.41
C PRO A 265 -6.40 4.60 5.95
N THR A 266 -5.70 5.41 6.73
CA THR A 266 -6.21 6.67 7.28
C THR A 266 -5.31 7.83 6.92
N PRO A 267 -5.84 9.01 6.54
CA PRO A 267 -5.05 10.21 6.33
C PRO A 267 -4.48 10.74 7.66
N TYR A 268 -3.54 11.66 7.58
CA TYR A 268 -2.98 12.39 8.73
C TYR A 268 -2.18 11.56 9.74
N MET A 269 -1.65 10.39 9.39
CA MET A 269 -1.06 9.42 10.33
C MET A 269 -0.04 10.06 11.30
N PHE A 270 0.87 10.91 10.81
CA PHE A 270 1.90 11.58 11.64
C PHE A 270 1.67 13.10 11.76
N LYS A 271 0.50 13.59 11.35
CA LYS A 271 0.18 15.02 11.44
C LYS A 271 0.27 15.51 12.88
N TRP A 272 0.82 16.74 13.07
CA TRP A 272 0.98 17.39 14.37
C TRP A 272 1.99 16.73 15.33
N PHE A 273 2.90 15.91 14.86
CA PHE A 273 4.05 15.47 15.65
C PHE A 273 5.07 16.61 15.72
N THR A 274 4.73 17.70 16.44
CA THR A 274 5.47 18.96 16.36
C THR A 274 6.90 18.87 16.90
N ASN A 275 7.20 17.94 17.84
CA ASN A 275 8.52 17.74 18.41
C ASN A 275 9.30 16.58 17.78
N VAL A 276 8.68 15.84 16.84
CA VAL A 276 9.36 14.71 16.21
C VAL A 276 10.56 15.20 15.40
N THR A 277 11.69 14.52 15.57
CA THR A 277 12.93 14.78 14.82
C THR A 277 13.24 13.68 13.81
N LEU A 278 12.79 12.46 14.09
CA LEU A 278 13.00 11.27 13.27
C LEU A 278 11.72 10.45 13.16
N LEU A 279 11.37 10.12 11.93
CA LEU A 279 10.39 9.07 11.59
C LEU A 279 11.10 7.97 10.81
N ASP A 280 11.20 6.79 11.40
CA ASP A 280 11.74 5.60 10.76
C ASP A 280 10.60 4.63 10.43
N LEU A 281 10.27 4.54 9.15
CA LEU A 281 9.16 3.77 8.62
C LEU A 281 9.64 2.46 7.96
N SER A 282 10.82 1.95 8.37
CA SER A 282 11.50 0.83 7.69
C SER A 282 10.65 -0.43 7.61
N ASN A 283 9.82 -0.71 8.63
CA ASN A 283 8.93 -1.88 8.65
C ASN A 283 7.45 -1.55 8.48
N LEU A 284 7.12 -0.40 7.86
CA LEU A 284 5.75 0.03 7.62
C LEU A 284 5.39 -0.13 6.13
N ASP A 285 4.45 -1.02 5.83
CA ASP A 285 3.87 -1.18 4.49
C ASP A 285 2.68 -0.23 4.31
N THR A 286 2.78 0.66 3.33
CA THR A 286 1.75 1.64 3.00
C THR A 286 0.98 1.32 1.71
N SER A 287 1.19 0.15 1.12
CA SER A 287 0.58 -0.25 -0.15
C SER A 287 -0.95 -0.26 -0.14
N GLY A 288 -1.57 -0.40 1.04
CA GLY A 288 -3.02 -0.29 1.23
C GLY A 288 -3.56 1.13 1.32
N ILE A 289 -2.70 2.15 1.41
CA ILE A 289 -3.13 3.54 1.57
C ILE A 289 -3.51 4.13 0.21
N THR A 290 -4.68 4.76 0.15
CA THR A 290 -5.16 5.50 -1.03
C THR A 290 -5.20 7.00 -0.82
N ASP A 291 -5.11 7.47 0.43
CA ASP A 291 -5.11 8.88 0.81
C ASP A 291 -4.01 9.17 1.84
N MET A 292 -2.99 9.91 1.42
CA MET A 292 -1.87 10.38 2.27
C MET A 292 -2.01 11.88 2.60
N THR A 293 -3.24 12.41 2.56
CA THR A 293 -3.50 13.79 2.93
C THR A 293 -2.92 14.12 4.29
N GLY A 294 -2.06 15.14 4.34
CA GLY A 294 -1.44 15.66 5.55
C GLY A 294 -0.61 14.66 6.34
N MET A 295 -0.12 13.56 5.73
CA MET A 295 0.54 12.46 6.46
C MET A 295 1.67 12.95 7.38
N PHE A 296 2.48 13.90 6.93
CA PHE A 296 3.58 14.50 7.71
C PHE A 296 3.33 15.98 8.03
N ALA A 297 2.10 16.49 7.82
CA ALA A 297 1.83 17.91 7.99
C ALA A 297 2.04 18.37 9.43
N HIS A 298 2.61 19.58 9.57
CA HIS A 298 2.88 20.22 10.87
C HIS A 298 3.88 19.48 11.77
N THR A 299 4.75 18.65 11.21
CA THR A 299 5.90 18.05 11.90
C THR A 299 7.06 19.06 11.90
N LYS A 300 6.91 20.12 12.69
CA LYS A 300 7.75 21.33 12.61
C LYS A 300 9.25 21.09 12.82
N ASN A 301 9.59 20.14 13.70
CA ASN A 301 10.96 19.81 14.08
C ASN A 301 11.52 18.58 13.36
N LEU A 302 10.75 17.97 12.46
CA LEU A 302 11.19 16.80 11.71
C LEU A 302 12.41 17.14 10.84
N THR A 303 13.49 16.37 11.04
CA THR A 303 14.74 16.55 10.29
C THR A 303 15.02 15.38 9.35
N LYS A 304 14.44 14.21 9.63
CA LYS A 304 14.69 12.98 8.86
C LYS A 304 13.47 12.08 8.81
N ILE A 305 13.18 11.59 7.60
CA ILE A 305 12.27 10.46 7.34
C ILE A 305 13.11 9.34 6.71
N ILE A 306 12.92 8.12 7.18
CA ILE A 306 13.46 6.92 6.53
C ILE A 306 12.28 6.16 5.95
N PHE A 307 12.15 6.16 4.64
CA PHE A 307 11.19 5.34 3.92
C PHE A 307 11.78 3.94 3.74
N GLY A 308 11.13 2.92 4.30
CA GLY A 308 11.54 1.53 4.15
C GLY A 308 11.23 0.96 2.76
N GLU A 309 11.66 -0.28 2.52
CA GLU A 309 11.41 -0.97 1.25
C GLU A 309 9.92 -1.25 1.00
N HIS A 310 9.11 -1.28 2.07
CA HIS A 310 7.67 -1.51 2.00
C HIS A 310 6.85 -0.21 1.91
N PHE A 311 7.51 0.95 1.97
CA PHE A 311 6.81 2.23 1.76
C PHE A 311 6.43 2.37 0.29
N ASN A 312 5.13 2.25 0.01
CA ASN A 312 4.58 2.17 -1.34
C ASN A 312 3.42 3.16 -1.51
N THR A 313 3.49 4.01 -2.51
CA THR A 313 2.48 5.03 -2.79
C THR A 313 1.72 4.82 -4.10
N SER A 314 1.91 3.70 -4.79
CA SER A 314 1.33 3.42 -6.12
C SER A 314 -0.20 3.47 -6.17
N ASN A 315 -0.87 3.24 -5.02
CA ASN A 315 -2.33 3.30 -4.91
C ASN A 315 -2.86 4.67 -4.45
N VAL A 316 -1.96 5.61 -4.11
CA VAL A 316 -2.33 6.90 -3.51
C VAL A 316 -2.98 7.82 -4.54
N LYS A 317 -4.15 8.37 -4.19
CA LYS A 317 -4.92 9.32 -5.01
C LYS A 317 -4.73 10.77 -4.56
N SER A 318 -4.48 10.98 -3.26
CA SER A 318 -4.28 12.31 -2.69
C SER A 318 -2.99 12.36 -1.87
N MET A 319 -2.15 13.35 -2.19
CA MET A 319 -0.99 13.78 -1.41
C MET A 319 -1.16 15.23 -0.93
N TYR A 320 -2.43 15.68 -0.82
CA TYR A 320 -2.75 17.01 -0.35
C TYR A 320 -2.11 17.28 1.03
N GLU A 321 -1.41 18.39 1.20
CA GLU A 321 -0.70 18.76 2.44
C GLU A 321 0.36 17.75 2.95
N MET A 322 0.82 16.77 2.17
CA MET A 322 1.63 15.66 2.69
C MET A 322 2.85 16.12 3.49
N PHE A 323 3.57 17.14 3.05
CA PHE A 323 4.75 17.73 3.72
C PHE A 323 4.53 19.19 4.12
N CYS A 324 3.27 19.58 4.35
CA CYS A 324 2.91 20.94 4.70
C CYS A 324 3.51 21.34 6.07
N ASN A 325 4.18 22.52 6.14
CA ASN A 325 4.77 23.08 7.37
C ASN A 325 5.80 22.17 8.07
N THR A 326 6.61 21.47 7.30
CA THR A 326 7.78 20.68 7.76
C THR A 326 9.03 21.56 7.80
N TYR A 327 9.07 22.57 8.68
CA TYR A 327 10.03 23.67 8.63
C TYR A 327 11.51 23.28 8.76
N MET A 328 11.81 22.20 9.49
CA MET A 328 13.19 21.73 9.74
C MET A 328 13.65 20.62 8.79
N LEU A 329 12.77 20.13 7.92
CA LEU A 329 13.09 19.08 6.93
C LEU A 329 13.82 19.73 5.75
N LYS A 330 15.16 19.64 5.73
CA LYS A 330 16.00 20.29 4.71
C LYS A 330 16.08 19.52 3.39
N SER A 331 16.01 18.22 3.47
CA SER A 331 16.03 17.32 2.33
C SER A 331 15.12 16.10 2.57
N ILE A 332 14.66 15.52 1.50
CA ILE A 332 13.81 14.32 1.51
C ILE A 332 14.16 13.47 0.31
N ASP A 333 14.32 12.17 0.53
CA ASP A 333 14.45 11.18 -0.54
C ASP A 333 13.06 10.83 -1.07
N LEU A 334 12.74 11.29 -2.27
CA LEU A 334 11.45 11.06 -2.94
C LEU A 334 11.51 9.90 -3.94
N SER A 335 12.62 9.19 -4.05
CA SER A 335 12.82 8.12 -5.05
C SER A 335 11.82 6.96 -4.93
N ARG A 336 11.22 6.79 -3.74
CA ARG A 336 10.19 5.76 -3.47
C ARG A 336 8.76 6.28 -3.60
N ILE A 337 8.57 7.54 -3.96
CA ILE A 337 7.25 8.16 -4.08
C ILE A 337 6.75 7.98 -5.52
N ASP A 338 5.89 7.01 -5.72
CA ASP A 338 5.17 6.80 -6.99
C ASP A 338 3.94 7.72 -6.99
N THR A 339 3.89 8.63 -7.95
CA THR A 339 2.80 9.61 -8.11
C THR A 339 1.86 9.29 -9.26
N SER A 340 2.07 8.19 -9.97
CA SER A 340 1.33 7.83 -11.19
C SER A 340 -0.20 7.71 -11.00
N SER A 341 -0.65 7.46 -9.78
CA SER A 341 -2.08 7.38 -9.43
C SER A 341 -2.63 8.67 -8.81
N VAL A 342 -1.78 9.66 -8.52
CA VAL A 342 -2.16 10.85 -7.75
C VAL A 342 -2.98 11.82 -8.60
N THR A 343 -4.06 12.32 -8.03
CA THR A 343 -4.93 13.33 -8.66
C THR A 343 -4.89 14.68 -7.95
N ASN A 344 -4.44 14.72 -6.68
CA ASN A 344 -4.37 15.94 -5.89
C ASN A 344 -3.01 16.07 -5.18
N MET A 345 -2.26 17.12 -5.52
CA MET A 345 -0.97 17.53 -4.91
C MET A 345 -1.06 18.93 -4.30
N GLY A 346 -2.25 19.49 -4.11
CA GLY A 346 -2.41 20.81 -3.51
C GLY A 346 -1.70 20.90 -2.15
N HIS A 347 -1.03 22.03 -1.87
CA HIS A 347 -0.31 22.30 -0.63
C HIS A 347 0.79 21.27 -0.25
N MET A 348 1.20 20.36 -1.14
CA MET A 348 2.07 19.23 -0.79
C MET A 348 3.34 19.65 -0.06
N PHE A 349 3.99 20.74 -0.48
CA PHE A 349 5.19 21.29 0.15
C PHE A 349 4.97 22.69 0.73
N TYR A 350 3.72 23.10 0.98
CA TYR A 350 3.41 24.42 1.52
C TYR A 350 4.19 24.69 2.82
N GLY A 351 4.97 25.78 2.86
CA GLY A 351 5.75 26.15 4.04
C GLY A 351 6.83 25.12 4.46
N SER A 352 7.17 24.18 3.59
CA SER A 352 8.24 23.20 3.86
C SER A 352 9.61 23.89 3.96
N GLY A 353 10.49 23.34 4.82
CA GLY A 353 11.86 23.80 5.02
C GLY A 353 12.88 23.25 4.03
N VAL A 354 12.44 22.53 2.99
CA VAL A 354 13.34 21.89 2.02
C VAL A 354 14.22 22.89 1.31
N GLU A 355 15.51 22.54 1.17
CA GLU A 355 16.52 23.33 0.46
C GLU A 355 16.69 22.81 -0.98
N THR A 356 16.41 21.53 -1.20
CA THR A 356 16.46 20.86 -2.51
C THR A 356 15.33 19.85 -2.64
N LEU A 357 14.78 19.68 -3.86
CA LEU A 357 13.82 18.65 -4.21
C LEU A 357 14.22 18.04 -5.56
N ASP A 358 14.35 16.73 -5.63
CA ASP A 358 14.39 15.99 -6.88
C ASP A 358 12.97 15.46 -7.19
N LEU A 359 12.36 16.04 -8.22
CA LEU A 359 10.99 15.72 -8.66
C LEU A 359 11.00 15.02 -10.03
N SER A 360 12.16 14.62 -10.53
CA SER A 360 12.33 14.02 -11.87
C SER A 360 11.53 12.73 -12.07
N THR A 361 11.23 12.01 -10.97
CA THR A 361 10.44 10.77 -10.99
C THR A 361 8.92 11.00 -10.86
N PHE A 362 8.48 12.25 -10.66
CA PHE A 362 7.05 12.53 -10.47
C PHE A 362 6.29 12.42 -11.79
N ASP A 363 5.36 11.48 -11.86
CA ASP A 363 4.34 11.42 -12.92
C ASP A 363 3.13 12.26 -12.47
N THR A 364 2.92 13.38 -13.15
CA THR A 364 1.81 14.30 -12.86
C THR A 364 0.69 14.22 -13.89
N SER A 365 0.73 13.24 -14.79
CA SER A 365 -0.22 13.09 -15.89
C SER A 365 -1.68 12.94 -15.45
N ASN A 366 -1.92 12.43 -14.23
CA ASN A 366 -3.26 12.27 -13.65
C ASN A 366 -3.65 13.40 -12.69
N VAL A 367 -2.75 14.36 -12.43
CA VAL A 367 -2.98 15.41 -11.41
C VAL A 367 -3.95 16.47 -11.94
N THR A 368 -4.93 16.81 -11.11
CA THR A 368 -5.94 17.83 -11.40
C THR A 368 -5.82 19.08 -10.52
N ALA A 369 -5.11 19.00 -9.40
CA ALA A 369 -4.91 20.09 -8.45
C ALA A 369 -3.47 20.16 -7.95
N MET A 370 -2.84 21.35 -8.08
CA MET A 370 -1.50 21.71 -7.61
C MET A 370 -1.50 23.10 -6.92
N ASP A 371 -2.68 23.55 -6.43
CA ASP A 371 -2.79 24.83 -5.78
C ASP A 371 -1.90 24.91 -4.53
N TRP A 372 -1.21 26.02 -4.34
CA TRP A 372 -0.31 26.27 -3.22
C TRP A 372 0.83 25.24 -3.05
N MET A 373 1.10 24.36 -4.03
CA MET A 373 2.01 23.20 -3.88
C MET A 373 3.39 23.60 -3.34
N PHE A 374 3.98 24.68 -3.83
CA PHE A 374 5.28 25.21 -3.42
C PHE A 374 5.17 26.59 -2.77
N ALA A 375 3.99 26.97 -2.31
CA ALA A 375 3.84 28.28 -1.68
C ALA A 375 4.57 28.33 -0.33
N SER A 376 5.15 29.50 -0.03
CA SER A 376 5.93 29.76 1.19
C SER A 376 7.16 28.87 1.39
N VAL A 377 7.67 28.18 0.36
CA VAL A 377 8.97 27.51 0.41
C VAL A 377 10.06 28.57 0.43
N SER A 378 10.63 28.85 1.61
CA SER A 378 11.52 29.98 1.84
C SER A 378 13.02 29.63 1.79
N LYS A 379 13.35 28.36 1.51
CA LYS A 379 14.73 27.85 1.50
C LYS A 379 15.22 27.43 0.13
N ILE A 380 14.34 26.88 -0.69
CA ILE A 380 14.65 26.39 -2.02
C ILE A 380 15.02 27.53 -2.97
N THR A 381 16.11 27.36 -3.72
CA THR A 381 16.61 28.37 -4.66
C THR A 381 16.46 27.96 -6.12
N SER A 382 16.37 26.68 -6.40
CA SER A 382 16.19 26.11 -7.73
C SER A 382 15.10 25.05 -7.71
N LEU A 383 14.15 25.15 -8.62
CA LEU A 383 13.06 24.21 -8.77
C LEU A 383 12.92 23.82 -10.25
N ASP A 384 13.19 22.54 -10.54
CA ASP A 384 13.04 21.98 -11.86
C ASP A 384 11.72 21.19 -11.92
N LEU A 385 10.79 21.65 -12.74
CA LEU A 385 9.50 21.06 -13.00
C LEU A 385 9.36 20.65 -14.49
N SER A 386 10.46 20.48 -15.19
CA SER A 386 10.47 20.12 -16.62
C SER A 386 9.84 18.76 -16.90
N SER A 387 9.78 17.86 -15.89
CA SER A 387 9.08 16.57 -15.97
C SER A 387 7.56 16.65 -15.78
N PHE A 388 7.02 17.80 -15.33
CA PHE A 388 5.61 17.91 -14.97
C PHE A 388 4.71 17.96 -16.22
N ASN A 389 3.72 17.10 -16.28
CA ASN A 389 2.63 17.17 -17.24
C ASN A 389 1.43 17.88 -16.60
N THR A 390 1.13 19.09 -17.07
CA THR A 390 0.03 19.92 -16.53
C THR A 390 -1.25 19.86 -17.36
N SER A 391 -1.32 19.00 -18.38
CA SER A 391 -2.46 18.95 -19.32
C SER A 391 -3.81 18.65 -18.67
N ASN A 392 -3.82 17.97 -17.53
CA ASN A 392 -5.03 17.63 -16.77
C ASN A 392 -5.27 18.55 -15.56
N VAL A 393 -4.35 19.49 -15.27
CA VAL A 393 -4.44 20.33 -14.08
C VAL A 393 -5.51 21.41 -14.28
N LYS A 394 -6.43 21.49 -13.33
CA LYS A 394 -7.56 22.43 -13.32
C LYS A 394 -7.36 23.57 -12.31
N ASN A 395 -6.49 23.37 -11.33
CA ASN A 395 -6.22 24.35 -10.28
C ASN A 395 -4.73 24.40 -9.95
N MET A 396 -4.07 25.52 -10.27
CA MET A 396 -2.68 25.85 -9.89
C MET A 396 -2.61 27.19 -9.14
N ASN A 397 -3.71 27.66 -8.54
CA ASN A 397 -3.76 28.93 -7.87
C ASN A 397 -2.68 29.03 -6.78
N ASN A 398 -1.91 30.12 -6.79
CA ASN A 398 -0.90 30.42 -5.79
C ASN A 398 0.21 29.34 -5.65
N MET A 399 0.46 28.52 -6.68
CA MET A 399 1.41 27.39 -6.63
C MET A 399 2.79 27.82 -6.10
N PHE A 400 3.26 29.01 -6.42
CA PHE A 400 4.56 29.58 -6.00
C PHE A 400 4.42 30.83 -5.10
N ALA A 401 3.24 31.08 -4.53
CA ALA A 401 3.02 32.25 -3.71
C ALA A 401 4.03 32.31 -2.55
N ARG A 402 4.71 33.48 -2.38
CA ARG A 402 5.72 33.67 -1.32
C ARG A 402 6.92 32.73 -1.38
N ALA A 403 7.20 32.08 -2.49
CA ALA A 403 8.41 31.29 -2.73
C ALA A 403 9.63 32.26 -2.99
N SER A 404 9.97 33.04 -2.00
CA SER A 404 10.78 34.29 -2.16
C SER A 404 12.25 34.06 -2.53
N LYS A 405 12.77 32.82 -2.40
CA LYS A 405 14.16 32.50 -2.73
C LYS A 405 14.32 31.71 -4.03
N VAL A 406 13.26 31.27 -4.65
CA VAL A 406 13.32 30.58 -5.94
C VAL A 406 13.80 31.55 -6.99
N SER A 407 15.04 31.38 -7.42
CA SER A 407 15.70 32.23 -8.44
C SER A 407 15.89 31.50 -9.78
N LYS A 408 15.79 30.17 -9.75
CA LYS A 408 15.77 29.29 -10.94
C LYS A 408 14.52 28.43 -10.91
N LEU A 409 13.66 28.62 -11.89
CA LEU A 409 12.41 27.89 -12.04
C LEU A 409 12.30 27.40 -13.49
N ASP A 410 12.29 26.06 -13.67
CA ASP A 410 12.01 25.46 -14.96
C ASP A 410 10.56 24.97 -15.00
N ILE A 411 9.76 25.60 -15.84
CA ILE A 411 8.37 25.25 -16.14
C ILE A 411 8.17 25.07 -17.64
N SER A 412 9.22 24.67 -18.34
CA SER A 412 9.22 24.53 -19.81
C SER A 412 8.17 23.54 -20.33
N SER A 413 7.76 22.59 -19.49
CA SER A 413 6.73 21.59 -19.79
C SER A 413 5.30 22.06 -19.54
N PHE A 414 5.09 23.23 -18.89
CA PHE A 414 3.75 23.72 -18.60
C PHE A 414 3.07 24.16 -19.90
N GLY A 415 1.93 23.53 -20.21
CA GLY A 415 1.08 23.93 -21.31
C GLY A 415 0.46 25.32 -21.08
N HIS A 416 -0.09 25.90 -22.13
CA HIS A 416 -0.90 27.11 -21.98
C HIS A 416 -2.17 26.77 -21.18
N LEU A 417 -2.32 27.39 -20.02
CA LEU A 417 -3.54 27.38 -19.21
C LEU A 417 -4.54 28.36 -19.78
#